data_88bdac79c7207e66e554f3bdd3f1e715
#
_entry.id   88bdac79c7207e66e554f3bdd3f1e715
#
_cell.length_a   1.000
_cell.length_b   1.000
_cell.length_c   1.000
_cell.angle_alpha   90.00
_cell.angle_beta   90.00
_cell.angle_gamma   90.00
#
_symmetry.space_group_name_H-M   'P 1'
#
loop_
_entity.id
_entity.type
_entity.pdbx_description
1 polymer ?
#
loop_
_entity_poly.entity_id
_entity_poly.type
_entity_poly.pdbx_seq_one_letter_code
_entity_poly.pdbx_strand_id
1 'polypeptide(L)'
;MYNARTMSESRSAERARQEIVRLCHAGLDSRTFRVEVVRSLRNLIPIDVSFFATADPATLLFTGAVVDDVLARATAQFVENEFLMDDSVKFARLARGRSRVDSLGLSTRGELDLSQRYREILAPMDLGDELRAALVVGSKCWGFMCLHRERSSPNFTPAEAAFLARLTPHLAEGLRTSLLIGDARVSSLQPEGPGLVLLGDDLSLAAITPAAEGWLAEVAMSDWPSSSELPEAVYAVAARLLALERDSSHASPDLMPRTRLRTASGRWLVLHASKLRAQDSEERIAVIFEEARPSEIAPLIVDAYGLTKREGEITRLVLRGLSTAEVSGELHITSNTVRDHFKAIFDKVGVRSRRELVGQVFAQQYQPRMAAGHEPDADGWFT
;
A
#
# COMPACT_ATOMS: atom_id res chain seq x y z
N MET A 1 37.26 -1.82 29.20
CA MET A 1 35.96 -2.53 29.14
C MET A 1 34.89 -1.80 28.35
N TYR A 2 34.92 -0.49 28.21
CA TYR A 2 33.92 0.32 27.43
C TYR A 2 33.90 0.03 25.91
N ASN A 3 35.08 -0.23 25.31
CA ASN A 3 35.20 -0.46 23.86
C ASN A 3 34.64 -1.82 23.34
N ALA A 4 34.63 -2.87 24.17
CA ALA A 4 34.19 -4.20 23.72
C ALA A 4 32.67 -4.31 23.69
N ARG A 5 31.95 -3.61 24.58
CA ARG A 5 30.48 -3.61 24.64
C ARG A 5 29.89 -2.85 23.48
N THR A 6 30.40 -1.66 23.15
CA THR A 6 30.03 -0.84 22.01
C THR A 6 30.31 -1.53 20.66
N MET A 7 31.41 -2.28 20.55
CA MET A 7 31.73 -3.06 19.33
C MET A 7 30.81 -4.28 19.17
N SER A 8 30.39 -4.92 20.26
CA SER A 8 29.47 -6.06 20.25
C SER A 8 28.04 -5.59 19.85
N GLU A 9 27.58 -4.50 20.44
CA GLU A 9 26.28 -3.87 20.10
C GLU A 9 26.24 -3.39 18.66
N SER A 10 27.33 -2.79 18.16
CA SER A 10 27.45 -2.38 16.75
C SER A 10 27.43 -3.57 15.78
N ARG A 11 28.07 -4.68 16.11
CA ARG A 11 28.08 -5.92 15.31
C ARG A 11 26.71 -6.60 15.30
N SER A 12 25.99 -6.58 16.43
CA SER A 12 24.65 -7.13 16.53
C SER A 12 23.66 -6.32 15.67
N ALA A 13 23.70 -5.00 15.78
CA ALA A 13 22.87 -4.10 14.98
C ALA A 13 23.14 -4.26 13.46
N GLU A 14 24.41 -4.40 13.06
CA GLU A 14 24.78 -4.61 11.66
C GLU A 14 24.31 -5.97 11.13
N ARG A 15 24.41 -7.05 11.92
CA ARG A 15 23.87 -8.36 11.53
C ARG A 15 22.37 -8.33 11.34
N ALA A 16 21.65 -7.71 12.25
CA ALA A 16 20.20 -7.60 12.16
C ALA A 16 19.76 -6.66 11.01
N ARG A 17 20.51 -5.60 10.72
CA ARG A 17 20.32 -4.81 9.50
C ARG A 17 20.47 -5.67 8.24
N GLN A 18 21.51 -6.50 8.17
CA GLN A 18 21.73 -7.41 7.04
C GLN A 18 20.63 -8.48 6.92
N GLU A 19 20.07 -8.92 8.03
CA GLU A 19 18.94 -9.84 8.05
C GLU A 19 17.69 -9.20 7.43
N ILE A 20 17.34 -7.96 7.83
CA ILE A 20 16.24 -7.21 7.23
C ILE A 20 16.46 -7.01 5.73
N VAL A 21 17.68 -6.64 5.31
CA VAL A 21 18.01 -6.52 3.88
C VAL A 21 17.84 -7.85 3.14
N ARG A 22 18.20 -8.98 3.75
CA ARG A 22 17.94 -10.30 3.14
C ARG A 22 16.45 -10.60 3.00
N LEU A 23 15.63 -10.26 4.01
CA LEU A 23 14.17 -10.39 3.93
C LEU A 23 13.60 -9.60 2.74
N CYS A 24 14.15 -8.41 2.47
CA CYS A 24 13.72 -7.60 1.33
C CYS A 24 13.96 -8.27 -0.05
N HIS A 25 14.82 -9.28 -0.12
CA HIS A 25 15.14 -10.02 -1.34
C HIS A 25 14.74 -11.51 -1.28
N ALA A 26 14.02 -11.92 -0.24
CA ALA A 26 13.68 -13.32 -0.01
C ALA A 26 12.51 -13.85 -0.86
N GLY A 27 11.86 -13.01 -1.67
CA GLY A 27 10.73 -13.42 -2.48
C GLY A 27 9.50 -13.78 -1.65
N LEU A 28 9.26 -13.06 -0.57
CA LEU A 28 8.10 -13.24 0.31
C LEU A 28 6.87 -12.53 -0.27
N ASP A 29 5.68 -13.07 -0.02
CA ASP A 29 4.44 -12.36 -0.25
C ASP A 29 4.32 -11.12 0.64
N SER A 30 3.45 -10.19 0.28
CA SER A 30 3.34 -8.89 0.93
C SER A 30 3.01 -8.95 2.43
N ARG A 31 2.19 -9.92 2.86
CA ARG A 31 1.84 -10.08 4.28
C ARG A 31 3.01 -10.64 5.07
N THR A 32 3.55 -11.77 4.63
CA THR A 32 4.69 -12.44 5.27
C THR A 32 5.88 -11.49 5.36
N PHE A 33 6.19 -10.76 4.29
CA PHE A 33 7.23 -9.75 4.28
C PHE A 33 7.05 -8.71 5.40
N ARG A 34 5.87 -8.12 5.52
CA ARG A 34 5.60 -7.09 6.53
C ARG A 34 5.69 -7.63 7.96
N VAL A 35 5.16 -8.82 8.21
CA VAL A 35 5.23 -9.48 9.53
C VAL A 35 6.67 -9.75 9.92
N GLU A 36 7.48 -10.35 9.04
CA GLU A 36 8.87 -10.68 9.34
C GLU A 36 9.74 -9.44 9.52
N VAL A 37 9.51 -8.38 8.74
CA VAL A 37 10.21 -7.10 8.90
C VAL A 37 9.92 -6.48 10.28
N VAL A 38 8.66 -6.41 10.70
CA VAL A 38 8.29 -5.88 12.02
C VAL A 38 8.92 -6.72 13.14
N ARG A 39 8.86 -8.06 13.02
CA ARG A 39 9.50 -8.96 13.98
C ARG A 39 11.01 -8.70 14.10
N SER A 40 11.69 -8.52 12.99
CA SER A 40 13.13 -8.24 12.97
C SER A 40 13.45 -6.85 13.51
N LEU A 41 12.63 -5.85 13.24
CA LEU A 41 12.78 -4.49 13.77
C LEU A 41 12.62 -4.44 15.29
N ARG A 42 11.69 -5.21 15.88
CA ARG A 42 11.52 -5.31 17.35
C ARG A 42 12.76 -5.79 18.09
N ASN A 43 13.65 -6.52 17.42
CA ASN A 43 14.94 -6.92 18.00
C ASN A 43 15.99 -5.79 18.01
N LEU A 44 15.75 -4.67 17.34
CA LEU A 44 16.70 -3.57 17.13
C LEU A 44 16.25 -2.26 17.74
N ILE A 45 14.97 -2.00 17.66
CA ILE A 45 14.32 -0.80 18.16
C ILE A 45 13.21 -1.27 19.12
N PRO A 46 13.15 -0.80 20.36
CA PRO A 46 12.03 -1.08 21.26
C PRO A 46 10.73 -0.55 20.61
N ILE A 47 9.83 -1.46 20.26
CA ILE A 47 8.56 -1.18 19.59
C ILE A 47 7.49 -2.00 20.31
N ASP A 48 6.49 -1.34 20.84
CA ASP A 48 5.39 -2.01 21.54
C ASP A 48 4.26 -2.34 20.55
N VAL A 49 3.90 -1.40 19.68
CA VAL A 49 2.80 -1.51 18.73
C VAL A 49 3.25 -1.05 17.34
N SER A 50 2.71 -1.67 16.31
CA SER A 50 3.09 -1.39 14.91
C SER A 50 1.91 -1.38 13.95
N PHE A 51 2.06 -0.57 12.91
CA PHE A 51 1.22 -0.52 11.73
C PHE A 51 2.12 -0.54 10.51
N PHE A 52 1.87 -1.45 9.57
CA PHE A 52 2.63 -1.53 8.31
C PHE A 52 1.68 -1.74 7.15
N ALA A 53 1.40 -0.67 6.39
CA ALA A 53 0.48 -0.66 5.27
C ALA A 53 1.18 -0.72 3.92
N THR A 54 0.53 -1.35 2.95
CA THR A 54 0.75 -1.12 1.52
C THR A 54 -0.04 0.10 1.07
N ALA A 55 0.42 0.76 0.00
CA ALA A 55 -0.25 1.91 -0.58
C ALA A 55 -0.33 1.80 -2.11
N ASP A 56 -1.39 2.34 -2.70
CA ASP A 56 -1.45 2.58 -4.14
C ASP A 56 -0.52 3.77 -4.46
N PRO A 57 0.55 3.57 -5.26
CA PRO A 57 1.52 4.62 -5.53
C PRO A 57 0.96 5.79 -6.35
N ALA A 58 -0.23 5.67 -6.94
CA ALA A 58 -0.89 6.74 -7.68
C ALA A 58 -1.69 7.67 -6.76
N THR A 59 -2.28 7.16 -5.68
CA THR A 59 -3.19 7.92 -4.82
C THR A 59 -2.68 8.09 -3.39
N LEU A 60 -1.66 7.33 -2.98
CA LEU A 60 -1.14 7.24 -1.62
C LEU A 60 -2.18 6.74 -0.60
N LEU A 61 -3.26 6.12 -1.06
CA LEU A 61 -4.25 5.50 -0.17
C LEU A 61 -3.77 4.12 0.26
N PHE A 62 -4.13 3.73 1.49
CA PHE A 62 -3.85 2.41 2.01
C PHE A 62 -4.57 1.35 1.18
N THR A 63 -3.90 0.21 0.97
CA THR A 63 -4.43 -0.92 0.20
C THR A 63 -4.53 -2.20 1.04
N GLY A 64 -4.03 -2.16 2.26
CA GLY A 64 -4.08 -3.20 3.26
C GLY A 64 -2.97 -3.03 4.27
N ALA A 65 -3.19 -3.43 5.52
CA ALA A 65 -2.21 -3.30 6.58
C ALA A 65 -1.98 -4.61 7.36
N VAL A 66 -0.82 -4.69 7.98
CA VAL A 66 -0.55 -5.54 9.14
C VAL A 66 -0.51 -4.60 10.32
N VAL A 67 -1.41 -4.80 11.26
CA VAL A 67 -1.65 -3.90 12.39
C VAL A 67 -1.80 -4.72 13.66
N ASP A 68 -1.25 -4.23 14.76
CA ASP A 68 -1.47 -4.84 16.07
C ASP A 68 -2.89 -4.51 16.58
N ASP A 69 -3.54 -5.45 17.27
CA ASP A 69 -4.95 -5.40 17.68
C ASP A 69 -5.33 -4.12 18.45
N VAL A 70 -4.38 -3.55 19.17
CA VAL A 70 -4.59 -2.30 19.92
C VAL A 70 -4.93 -1.15 18.96
N LEU A 71 -4.22 -1.02 17.82
CA LEU A 71 -4.45 0.02 16.83
C LEU A 71 -5.66 -0.28 15.93
N ALA A 72 -5.96 -1.54 15.70
CA ALA A 72 -7.06 -1.95 14.82
C ALA A 72 -8.39 -1.29 15.24
N ARG A 73 -8.65 -1.20 16.55
CA ARG A 73 -9.89 -0.60 17.11
C ARG A 73 -10.04 0.90 16.83
N ALA A 74 -8.96 1.58 16.47
CA ALA A 74 -8.97 3.01 16.18
C ALA A 74 -8.70 3.32 14.69
N THR A 75 -8.83 2.32 13.82
CA THR A 75 -8.51 2.44 12.38
C THR A 75 -9.25 3.61 11.73
N ALA A 76 -10.56 3.76 11.96
CA ALA A 76 -11.34 4.87 11.42
C ALA A 76 -10.79 6.22 11.86
N GLN A 77 -10.49 6.38 13.16
CA GLN A 77 -9.96 7.63 13.74
C GLN A 77 -8.56 7.96 13.19
N PHE A 78 -7.67 6.96 13.07
CA PHE A 78 -6.36 7.16 12.45
C PHE A 78 -6.47 7.60 10.99
N VAL A 79 -7.37 7.00 10.23
CA VAL A 79 -7.62 7.35 8.83
C VAL A 79 -8.23 8.75 8.73
N GLU A 80 -9.18 9.08 9.56
CA GLU A 80 -9.75 10.43 9.64
C GLU A 80 -8.66 11.46 9.93
N ASN A 81 -7.85 11.26 10.98
CA ASN A 81 -6.73 12.14 11.26
C ASN A 81 -5.79 12.25 10.06
N GLU A 82 -5.40 11.11 9.44
CA GLU A 82 -4.44 11.12 8.33
C GLU A 82 -4.95 11.90 7.11
N PHE A 83 -6.22 11.80 6.75
CA PHE A 83 -6.73 12.37 5.50
C PHE A 83 -7.53 13.65 5.68
N LEU A 84 -8.15 13.90 6.83
CA LEU A 84 -9.08 15.01 7.05
C LEU A 84 -8.55 16.10 7.97
N MET A 85 -7.56 15.79 8.83
CA MET A 85 -7.04 16.74 9.80
C MET A 85 -5.65 17.25 9.38
N ASP A 86 -5.30 18.48 9.79
CA ASP A 86 -3.90 18.93 9.71
C ASP A 86 -3.19 18.54 11.00
N ASP A 87 -2.14 17.75 10.89
CA ASP A 87 -1.39 17.24 12.04
C ASP A 87 0.09 17.03 11.69
N SER A 88 0.90 16.77 12.69
CA SER A 88 2.33 16.51 12.54
C SER A 88 2.60 15.18 11.88
N VAL A 89 3.72 15.07 11.15
CA VAL A 89 4.26 13.81 10.58
C VAL A 89 3.26 13.05 9.71
N LYS A 90 2.58 13.74 8.79
CA LYS A 90 1.65 13.11 7.83
C LYS A 90 2.39 12.23 6.82
N PHE A 91 1.84 11.07 6.50
CA PHE A 91 2.43 10.14 5.54
C PHE A 91 2.60 10.74 4.14
N ALA A 92 1.63 11.52 3.67
CA ALA A 92 1.73 12.20 2.38
C ALA A 92 2.90 13.19 2.34
N ARG A 93 3.20 13.87 3.47
CA ARG A 93 4.35 14.77 3.61
C ARG A 93 5.67 13.98 3.55
N LEU A 94 5.75 12.85 4.26
CA LEU A 94 6.90 11.96 4.21
C LEU A 94 7.10 11.37 2.81
N ALA A 95 6.03 10.95 2.12
CA ALA A 95 6.09 10.38 0.78
C ALA A 95 6.59 11.37 -0.29
N ARG A 96 6.33 12.66 -0.12
CA ARG A 96 6.75 13.73 -1.05
C ARG A 96 7.97 14.50 -0.59
N GLY A 97 8.30 14.43 0.71
CA GLY A 97 9.38 15.17 1.34
C GLY A 97 10.78 14.63 1.01
N ARG A 98 11.80 15.31 1.49
CA ARG A 98 13.19 14.83 1.45
C ARG A 98 13.45 13.80 2.54
N SER A 99 12.94 14.02 3.74
CA SER A 99 12.96 13.03 4.81
C SER A 99 11.81 12.05 4.62
N ARG A 100 12.12 10.76 4.65
CA ARG A 100 11.15 9.67 4.55
C ARG A 100 10.76 9.11 5.90
N VAL A 101 11.42 9.55 6.96
CA VAL A 101 11.21 9.11 8.34
C VAL A 101 11.20 10.33 9.26
N ASP A 102 10.26 10.35 10.18
CA ASP A 102 10.21 11.33 11.26
C ASP A 102 9.43 10.74 12.44
N SER A 103 9.64 11.27 13.65
CA SER A 103 8.81 10.92 14.81
C SER A 103 8.01 12.11 15.31
N LEU A 104 6.92 11.79 16.01
CA LEU A 104 6.10 12.81 16.63
C LEU A 104 6.92 13.60 17.67
N GLY A 105 7.68 12.89 18.51
CA GLY A 105 8.53 13.50 19.54
C GLY A 105 9.62 14.39 18.95
N LEU A 106 10.25 14.03 17.84
CA LEU A 106 11.23 14.87 17.15
C LEU A 106 10.58 16.09 16.51
N SER A 107 9.45 15.90 15.82
CA SER A 107 8.72 16.95 15.12
C SER A 107 8.13 18.00 16.08
N THR A 108 7.67 17.58 17.25
CA THR A 108 7.07 18.45 18.29
C THR A 108 8.08 18.89 19.34
N ARG A 109 9.35 18.53 19.22
CA ARG A 109 10.42 18.80 20.23
C ARG A 109 10.09 18.25 21.62
N GLY A 110 9.40 17.11 21.67
CA GLY A 110 8.97 16.44 22.89
C GLY A 110 7.59 16.86 23.40
N GLU A 111 6.97 17.88 22.84
CA GLU A 111 5.64 18.35 23.22
C GLU A 111 4.57 17.58 22.43
N LEU A 112 4.35 16.29 22.76
CA LEU A 112 3.45 15.41 22.00
C LEU A 112 2.03 15.95 21.92
N ASP A 113 1.56 16.66 22.94
CA ASP A 113 0.22 17.26 23.02
C ASP A 113 -0.06 18.33 21.95
N LEU A 114 0.95 18.79 21.20
CA LEU A 114 0.73 19.64 20.02
C LEU A 114 0.02 18.87 18.89
N SER A 115 0.13 17.55 18.84
CA SER A 115 -0.57 16.70 17.88
C SER A 115 -1.99 16.39 18.35
N GLN A 116 -2.97 16.59 17.46
CA GLN A 116 -4.35 16.17 17.71
C GLN A 116 -4.45 14.65 17.80
N ARG A 117 -3.76 13.94 16.91
CA ARG A 117 -3.66 12.46 16.92
C ARG A 117 -3.15 11.94 18.25
N TYR A 118 -2.15 12.60 18.84
CA TYR A 118 -1.67 12.19 20.16
C TYR A 118 -2.75 12.33 21.21
N ARG A 119 -3.37 13.51 21.30
CA ARG A 119 -4.38 13.79 22.35
C ARG A 119 -5.61 12.91 22.24
N GLU A 120 -6.08 12.66 21.02
CA GLU A 120 -7.39 12.04 20.78
C GLU A 120 -7.30 10.52 20.55
N ILE A 121 -6.14 10.01 20.08
CA ILE A 121 -5.99 8.59 19.71
C ILE A 121 -4.89 7.93 20.54
N LEU A 122 -3.64 8.43 20.50
CA LEU A 122 -2.51 7.73 21.10
C LEU A 122 -2.55 7.75 22.62
N ALA A 123 -2.74 8.89 23.23
CA ALA A 123 -2.76 9.06 24.70
C ALA A 123 -3.88 8.26 25.38
N PRO A 124 -5.13 8.21 24.86
CA PRO A 124 -6.18 7.33 25.37
C PRO A 124 -5.86 5.84 25.28
N MET A 125 -4.97 5.43 24.37
CA MET A 125 -4.52 4.05 24.19
C MET A 125 -3.24 3.73 24.99
N ASP A 126 -2.82 4.62 25.87
CA ASP A 126 -1.56 4.55 26.62
C ASP A 126 -0.30 4.50 25.74
N LEU A 127 -0.41 5.04 24.52
CA LEU A 127 0.72 5.17 23.60
C LEU A 127 1.39 6.54 23.75
N GLY A 128 2.71 6.55 23.62
CA GLY A 128 3.56 7.73 23.65
C GLY A 128 3.96 8.18 22.25
N ASP A 129 5.27 8.16 22.00
CA ASP A 129 5.80 8.59 20.69
C ASP A 129 5.54 7.57 19.59
N GLU A 130 5.43 8.10 18.38
CA GLU A 130 5.34 7.31 17.14
C GLU A 130 6.46 7.69 16.17
N LEU A 131 7.03 6.68 15.50
CA LEU A 131 8.02 6.83 14.44
C LEU A 131 7.41 6.38 13.12
N ARG A 132 7.28 7.30 12.17
CA ARG A 132 6.63 7.08 10.87
C ARG A 132 7.63 7.01 9.73
N ALA A 133 7.38 6.14 8.77
CA ALA A 133 8.18 6.01 7.56
C ALA A 133 7.31 5.88 6.30
N ALA A 134 7.74 6.54 5.22
CA ALA A 134 7.22 6.33 3.87
C ALA A 134 8.22 5.50 3.05
N LEU A 135 7.73 4.43 2.42
CA LEU A 135 8.54 3.48 1.67
C LEU A 135 8.48 3.82 0.18
N VAL A 136 9.51 4.53 -0.29
CA VAL A 136 9.54 5.14 -1.62
C VAL A 136 10.66 4.57 -2.47
N VAL A 137 10.33 4.14 -3.70
CA VAL A 137 11.27 3.78 -4.76
C VAL A 137 11.10 4.77 -5.90
N GLY A 138 12.16 5.50 -6.24
CA GLY A 138 12.08 6.59 -7.21
C GLY A 138 11.10 7.68 -6.75
N SER A 139 10.02 7.89 -7.49
CA SER A 139 8.93 8.82 -7.16
C SER A 139 7.67 8.12 -6.62
N LYS A 140 7.68 6.81 -6.45
CA LYS A 140 6.52 5.99 -6.09
C LYS A 140 6.58 5.52 -4.65
N CYS A 141 5.56 5.82 -3.86
CA CYS A 141 5.42 5.32 -2.50
C CYS A 141 4.61 4.03 -2.51
N TRP A 142 5.17 2.94 -1.99
CA TRP A 142 4.61 1.60 -2.00
C TRP A 142 3.95 1.21 -0.68
N GLY A 143 4.24 1.97 0.38
CA GLY A 143 3.65 1.70 1.67
C GLY A 143 4.13 2.66 2.75
N PHE A 144 3.58 2.45 3.94
CA PHE A 144 3.82 3.25 5.11
C PHE A 144 4.02 2.37 6.33
N MET A 145 4.86 2.83 7.23
CA MET A 145 5.11 2.17 8.51
C MET A 145 4.93 3.17 9.64
N CYS A 146 4.30 2.74 10.73
CA CYS A 146 4.23 3.47 11.96
C CYS A 146 4.60 2.51 13.11
N LEU A 147 5.54 2.93 13.93
CA LEU A 147 6.04 2.21 15.09
C LEU A 147 5.72 3.05 16.31
N HIS A 148 5.14 2.43 17.35
CA HIS A 148 4.71 3.12 18.56
C HIS A 148 5.42 2.56 19.77
N ARG A 149 5.55 3.40 20.76
CA ARG A 149 5.97 3.06 22.12
C ARG A 149 4.87 3.34 23.12
N GLU A 150 4.84 2.59 24.19
CA GLU A 150 4.01 2.91 25.36
C GLU A 150 4.38 4.29 25.92
N ARG A 151 3.41 4.94 26.54
CA ARG A 151 3.56 6.28 27.12
C ARG A 151 4.64 6.35 28.19
N SER A 152 4.90 5.24 28.89
CA SER A 152 5.95 5.13 29.92
C SER A 152 7.35 5.02 29.32
N SER A 153 7.50 4.71 28.04
CA SER A 153 8.77 4.55 27.34
C SER A 153 9.33 5.89 26.85
N PRO A 154 10.68 6.02 26.74
CA PRO A 154 11.30 7.22 26.16
C PRO A 154 10.90 7.43 24.71
N ASN A 155 10.82 8.67 24.25
CA ASN A 155 10.59 9.01 22.85
C ASN A 155 11.66 8.39 21.94
N PHE A 156 11.33 8.22 20.65
CA PHE A 156 12.28 7.77 19.63
C PHE A 156 13.43 8.78 19.49
N THR A 157 14.64 8.26 19.46
CA THR A 157 15.85 9.07 19.32
C THR A 157 16.13 9.42 17.85
N PRO A 158 16.91 10.50 17.58
CA PRO A 158 17.40 10.80 16.25
C PRO A 158 18.22 9.64 15.62
N ALA A 159 18.92 8.85 16.46
CA ALA A 159 19.70 7.70 15.99
C ALA A 159 18.80 6.56 15.48
N GLU A 160 17.70 6.29 16.16
CA GLU A 160 16.71 5.28 15.75
C GLU A 160 15.96 5.72 14.47
N ALA A 161 15.58 6.99 14.40
CA ALA A 161 14.99 7.55 13.18
C ALA A 161 15.96 7.45 11.98
N ALA A 162 17.23 7.80 12.18
CA ALA A 162 18.27 7.68 11.15
C ALA A 162 18.56 6.20 10.80
N PHE A 163 18.46 5.28 11.75
CA PHE A 163 18.58 3.86 11.48
C PHE A 163 17.45 3.36 10.58
N LEU A 164 16.18 3.67 10.90
CA LEU A 164 15.04 3.32 10.08
C LEU A 164 15.15 3.96 8.69
N ALA A 165 15.59 5.22 8.61
CA ALA A 165 15.77 5.92 7.35
C ALA A 165 16.77 5.23 6.40
N ARG A 166 17.82 4.60 6.93
CA ARG A 166 18.77 3.80 6.13
C ARG A 166 18.14 2.50 5.61
N LEU A 167 17.14 1.98 6.28
CA LEU A 167 16.41 0.77 5.85
C LEU A 167 15.31 1.05 4.85
N THR A 168 14.71 2.24 4.87
CA THR A 168 13.54 2.55 4.03
C THR A 168 13.71 2.24 2.53
N PRO A 169 14.87 2.46 1.88
CA PRO A 169 15.03 2.08 0.47
C PRO A 169 14.92 0.57 0.24
N HIS A 170 15.50 -0.24 1.12
CA HIS A 170 15.44 -1.70 1.02
C HIS A 170 14.03 -2.21 1.32
N LEU A 171 13.39 -1.67 2.37
CA LEU A 171 12.01 -2.01 2.73
C LEU A 171 11.04 -1.64 1.61
N ALA A 172 11.22 -0.48 0.98
CA ALA A 172 10.41 -0.04 -0.14
C ALA A 172 10.56 -0.98 -1.36
N GLU A 173 11.77 -1.39 -1.66
CA GLU A 173 12.06 -2.34 -2.74
C GLU A 173 11.46 -3.72 -2.46
N GLY A 174 11.65 -4.24 -1.23
CA GLY A 174 11.06 -5.51 -0.80
C GLY A 174 9.54 -5.48 -0.86
N LEU A 175 8.91 -4.41 -0.37
CA LEU A 175 7.46 -4.26 -0.42
C LEU A 175 6.94 -4.18 -1.86
N ARG A 176 7.60 -3.42 -2.72
CA ARG A 176 7.28 -3.29 -4.14
C ARG A 176 7.29 -4.65 -4.85
N THR A 177 8.35 -5.43 -4.66
CA THR A 177 8.49 -6.76 -5.30
C THR A 177 7.51 -7.78 -4.72
N SER A 178 7.21 -7.70 -3.42
CA SER A 178 6.25 -8.60 -2.76
C SER A 178 4.83 -8.50 -3.32
N LEU A 179 4.46 -7.36 -3.92
CA LEU A 179 3.16 -7.19 -4.58
C LEU A 179 3.00 -8.03 -5.85
N LEU A 180 4.12 -8.43 -6.49
CA LEU A 180 4.11 -9.29 -7.67
C LEU A 180 3.98 -10.77 -7.29
N ILE A 181 4.29 -11.12 -6.03
CA ILE A 181 4.24 -12.49 -5.53
C ILE A 181 2.84 -12.76 -5.01
N GLY A 182 2.12 -13.65 -5.69
CA GLY A 182 0.77 -14.03 -5.29
C GLY A 182 0.78 -14.94 -4.08
N ASP A 183 -0.09 -14.67 -3.12
CA ASP A 183 -0.48 -15.66 -2.13
C ASP A 183 -1.54 -16.56 -2.80
N ALA A 184 -1.21 -17.81 -3.06
CA ALA A 184 -2.12 -18.75 -3.71
C ALA A 184 -3.12 -19.35 -2.70
N ARG A 185 -3.78 -18.51 -1.91
CA ARG A 185 -4.88 -18.96 -1.07
C ARG A 185 -6.13 -19.09 -1.91
N VAL A 186 -6.56 -20.31 -2.13
CA VAL A 186 -7.86 -20.59 -2.73
C VAL A 186 -8.93 -20.18 -1.70
N SER A 187 -9.58 -19.04 -1.93
CA SER A 187 -10.78 -18.68 -1.17
C SER A 187 -11.94 -19.55 -1.64
N SER A 188 -12.64 -20.17 -0.69
CA SER A 188 -13.87 -20.92 -0.98
C SER A 188 -15.07 -20.01 -1.26
N LEU A 189 -14.95 -18.74 -0.94
CA LEU A 189 -15.95 -17.71 -1.22
C LEU A 189 -15.44 -16.88 -2.41
N GLN A 190 -16.08 -17.04 -3.57
CA GLN A 190 -15.80 -16.20 -4.73
C GLN A 190 -16.94 -15.19 -4.84
N PRO A 191 -16.73 -13.92 -4.39
CA PRO A 191 -17.73 -12.90 -4.60
C PRO A 191 -17.87 -12.63 -6.09
N GLU A 192 -19.12 -12.67 -6.57
CA GLU A 192 -19.48 -12.35 -7.94
C GLU A 192 -20.09 -10.96 -8.01
N GLY A 193 -19.61 -10.16 -8.97
CA GLY A 193 -20.14 -8.82 -9.22
C GLY A 193 -19.67 -7.74 -8.25
N PRO A 194 -20.15 -6.49 -8.45
CA PRO A 194 -19.79 -5.34 -7.65
C PRO A 194 -20.32 -5.46 -6.21
N GLY A 195 -19.48 -5.08 -5.24
CA GLY A 195 -19.89 -4.93 -3.85
C GLY A 195 -20.16 -3.46 -3.52
N LEU A 196 -21.05 -3.21 -2.56
CA LEU A 196 -21.36 -1.87 -2.07
C LEU A 196 -21.35 -1.85 -0.55
N VAL A 197 -20.60 -0.90 0.01
CA VAL A 197 -20.62 -0.53 1.42
C VAL A 197 -21.14 0.91 1.51
N LEU A 198 -22.10 1.16 2.37
CA LEU A 198 -22.59 2.50 2.69
C LEU A 198 -22.07 2.91 4.06
N LEU A 199 -21.46 4.08 4.11
CA LEU A 199 -20.96 4.70 5.33
C LEU A 199 -21.71 6.00 5.60
N GLY A 200 -21.83 6.35 6.89
CA GLY A 200 -22.20 7.69 7.33
C GLY A 200 -21.04 8.68 7.13
N ASP A 201 -21.30 9.97 7.36
CA ASP A 201 -20.27 11.02 7.32
C ASP A 201 -19.22 10.88 8.44
N ASP A 202 -19.55 10.14 9.49
CA ASP A 202 -18.66 9.73 10.59
C ASP A 202 -17.88 8.45 10.28
N LEU A 203 -17.94 7.97 9.04
CA LEU A 203 -17.36 6.71 8.56
C LEU A 203 -17.94 5.44 9.22
N SER A 204 -19.01 5.54 9.99
CA SER A 204 -19.70 4.37 10.53
C SER A 204 -20.39 3.56 9.44
N LEU A 205 -20.40 2.21 9.59
CA LEU A 205 -21.06 1.32 8.63
C LEU A 205 -22.58 1.46 8.74
N ALA A 206 -23.23 1.90 7.65
CA ALA A 206 -24.68 2.03 7.56
C ALA A 206 -25.36 0.82 6.88
N ALA A 207 -24.76 0.30 5.80
CA ALA A 207 -25.26 -0.87 5.08
C ALA A 207 -24.15 -1.53 4.25
N ILE A 208 -24.37 -2.82 3.94
CA ILE A 208 -23.44 -3.62 3.15
C ILE A 208 -24.21 -4.61 2.27
N THR A 209 -23.73 -4.85 1.05
CA THR A 209 -24.28 -5.91 0.18
C THR A 209 -23.56 -7.24 0.42
N PRO A 210 -24.24 -8.40 0.18
CA PRO A 210 -23.58 -9.72 0.32
C PRO A 210 -22.32 -9.87 -0.54
N ALA A 211 -22.28 -9.28 -1.74
CA ALA A 211 -21.09 -9.26 -2.58
C ALA A 211 -19.93 -8.51 -1.91
N ALA A 212 -20.22 -7.37 -1.23
CA ALA A 212 -19.20 -6.62 -0.50
C ALA A 212 -18.68 -7.38 0.72
N GLU A 213 -19.53 -8.14 1.43
CA GLU A 213 -19.08 -9.03 2.52
C GLU A 213 -18.08 -10.07 2.01
N GLY A 214 -18.36 -10.67 0.86
CA GLY A 214 -17.42 -11.59 0.21
C GLY A 214 -16.10 -10.93 -0.17
N TRP A 215 -16.12 -9.72 -0.74
CA TRP A 215 -14.92 -8.95 -1.05
C TRP A 215 -14.14 -8.55 0.21
N LEU A 216 -14.83 -8.14 1.26
CA LEU A 216 -14.20 -7.79 2.53
C LEU A 216 -13.47 -8.98 3.15
N ALA A 217 -14.05 -10.19 3.09
CA ALA A 217 -13.39 -11.41 3.55
C ALA A 217 -12.09 -11.72 2.78
N GLU A 218 -12.02 -11.35 1.49
CA GLU A 218 -10.80 -11.48 0.69
C GLU A 218 -9.78 -10.36 0.90
N VAL A 219 -10.23 -9.17 1.27
CA VAL A 219 -9.37 -7.98 1.50
C VAL A 219 -8.87 -7.93 2.93
N ALA A 220 -9.74 -8.17 3.91
CA ALA A 220 -9.35 -8.31 5.30
C ALA A 220 -8.55 -9.60 5.43
N MET A 221 -7.25 -9.51 5.50
CA MET A 221 -6.34 -10.66 5.69
C MET A 221 -6.50 -11.32 7.06
N SER A 222 -7.58 -11.06 7.78
CA SER A 222 -7.97 -11.56 9.10
C SER A 222 -9.49 -11.80 9.13
N ASP A 223 -9.97 -12.47 10.14
CA ASP A 223 -11.31 -13.02 10.32
C ASP A 223 -12.48 -12.00 10.22
N TRP A 224 -12.71 -11.43 9.03
CA TRP A 224 -13.99 -10.78 8.75
C TRP A 224 -15.09 -11.87 8.68
N PRO A 225 -16.23 -11.75 9.38
CA PRO A 225 -16.77 -10.58 10.08
C PRO A 225 -16.50 -10.52 11.59
N SER A 226 -15.53 -11.25 12.13
CA SER A 226 -15.26 -11.31 13.57
C SER A 226 -14.76 -9.99 14.17
N SER A 227 -14.16 -9.11 13.34
CA SER A 227 -13.89 -7.71 13.70
C SER A 227 -15.02 -6.85 13.17
N SER A 228 -15.62 -6.02 14.01
CA SER A 228 -16.65 -5.04 13.60
C SER A 228 -16.09 -3.89 12.74
N GLU A 229 -14.80 -3.89 12.43
CA GLU A 229 -14.12 -2.81 11.74
C GLU A 229 -13.81 -3.16 10.29
N LEU A 230 -14.05 -2.19 9.40
CA LEU A 230 -13.76 -2.32 7.99
C LEU A 230 -12.23 -2.21 7.73
N PRO A 231 -11.72 -2.82 6.65
CA PRO A 231 -10.33 -2.66 6.23
C PRO A 231 -9.95 -1.19 5.99
N GLU A 232 -8.69 -0.85 6.26
CA GLU A 232 -8.13 0.50 6.13
C GLU A 232 -8.37 1.11 4.74
N ALA A 233 -8.37 0.29 3.70
CA ALA A 233 -8.61 0.72 2.33
C ALA A 233 -10.01 1.32 2.13
N VAL A 234 -11.03 0.78 2.81
CA VAL A 234 -12.41 1.28 2.75
C VAL A 234 -12.50 2.66 3.38
N TYR A 235 -11.98 2.80 4.60
CA TYR A 235 -11.92 4.09 5.28
C TYR A 235 -11.09 5.11 4.50
N ALA A 236 -9.96 4.70 3.90
CA ALA A 236 -9.06 5.59 3.18
C ALA A 236 -9.72 6.21 1.94
N VAL A 237 -10.48 5.45 1.15
CA VAL A 237 -11.19 6.00 -0.02
C VAL A 237 -12.34 6.91 0.41
N ALA A 238 -13.06 6.58 1.49
CA ALA A 238 -14.15 7.38 2.03
C ALA A 238 -13.63 8.72 2.60
N ALA A 239 -12.59 8.67 3.44
CA ALA A 239 -11.98 9.87 4.00
C ALA A 239 -11.37 10.78 2.91
N ARG A 240 -10.79 10.19 1.84
CA ARG A 240 -10.30 10.96 0.70
C ARG A 240 -11.44 11.70 -0.02
N LEU A 241 -12.60 11.08 -0.16
CA LEU A 241 -13.78 11.75 -0.73
C LEU A 241 -14.18 12.97 0.10
N LEU A 242 -14.28 12.81 1.42
CA LEU A 242 -14.60 13.90 2.34
C LEU A 242 -13.55 15.02 2.31
N ALA A 243 -12.26 14.66 2.20
CA ALA A 243 -11.18 15.64 2.08
C ALA A 243 -11.32 16.50 0.81
N LEU A 244 -11.68 15.89 -0.32
CA LEU A 244 -11.90 16.60 -1.59
C LEU A 244 -13.11 17.52 -1.57
N GLU A 245 -14.15 17.17 -0.82
CA GLU A 245 -15.32 18.06 -0.65
C GLU A 245 -15.01 19.29 0.21
N ARG A 246 -14.16 19.12 1.24
CA ARG A 246 -13.73 20.23 2.10
C ARG A 246 -12.79 21.21 1.37
N ASP A 247 -11.98 20.71 0.44
CA ASP A 247 -11.04 21.53 -0.34
C ASP A 247 -11.14 21.19 -1.84
N SER A 248 -12.14 21.77 -2.49
CA SER A 248 -12.39 21.63 -3.93
C SER A 248 -11.39 22.37 -4.83
N SER A 249 -10.46 23.14 -4.26
CA SER A 249 -9.53 23.99 -5.02
C SER A 249 -8.38 23.22 -5.69
N HIS A 250 -8.17 21.94 -5.35
CA HIS A 250 -7.01 21.14 -5.80
C HIS A 250 -7.44 19.78 -6.37
N ALA A 251 -8.09 19.78 -7.52
CA ALA A 251 -8.34 18.53 -8.28
C ALA A 251 -7.03 18.03 -8.94
N SER A 252 -6.24 17.25 -8.21
CA SER A 252 -5.08 16.51 -8.76
C SER A 252 -5.44 15.03 -8.94
N PRO A 253 -4.95 14.35 -9.99
CA PRO A 253 -5.17 12.90 -10.18
C PRO A 253 -4.77 12.05 -8.97
N ASP A 254 -3.78 12.49 -8.19
CA ASP A 254 -3.30 11.83 -6.97
C ASP A 254 -4.33 11.91 -5.81
N LEU A 255 -5.35 12.75 -5.95
CA LEU A 255 -6.35 13.01 -4.92
C LEU A 255 -7.65 12.25 -5.17
N MET A 256 -7.77 11.45 -6.21
CA MET A 256 -8.99 10.70 -6.48
C MET A 256 -9.33 9.76 -5.30
N PRO A 257 -10.63 9.67 -4.90
CA PRO A 257 -11.09 8.78 -3.85
C PRO A 257 -11.21 7.34 -4.39
N ARG A 258 -10.07 6.79 -4.82
CA ARG A 258 -9.97 5.53 -5.52
C ARG A 258 -8.63 4.86 -5.22
N THR A 259 -8.66 3.55 -5.01
CA THR A 259 -7.45 2.75 -4.78
C THR A 259 -7.54 1.40 -5.47
N ARG A 260 -6.40 0.82 -5.81
CA ARG A 260 -6.27 -0.53 -6.35
C ARG A 260 -5.59 -1.40 -5.31
N LEU A 261 -6.15 -2.55 -5.05
CA LEU A 261 -5.60 -3.49 -4.09
C LEU A 261 -5.67 -4.92 -4.63
N ARG A 262 -4.86 -5.79 -4.05
CA ARG A 262 -4.84 -7.21 -4.37
C ARG A 262 -5.48 -7.99 -3.22
N THR A 263 -6.41 -8.89 -3.55
CA THR A 263 -7.05 -9.78 -2.58
C THR A 263 -6.13 -10.94 -2.18
N ALA A 264 -6.48 -11.64 -1.11
CA ALA A 264 -5.78 -12.85 -0.68
C ALA A 264 -5.78 -13.96 -1.75
N SER A 265 -6.84 -14.07 -2.55
CA SER A 265 -6.92 -14.98 -3.70
C SER A 265 -6.07 -14.53 -4.91
N GLY A 266 -5.45 -13.35 -4.84
CA GLY A 266 -4.62 -12.79 -5.90
C GLY A 266 -5.36 -11.97 -6.96
N ARG A 267 -6.68 -11.81 -6.85
CA ARG A 267 -7.49 -10.95 -7.72
C ARG A 267 -7.19 -9.49 -7.44
N TRP A 268 -7.36 -8.65 -8.44
CA TRP A 268 -7.21 -7.21 -8.30
C TRP A 268 -8.56 -6.53 -8.21
N LEU A 269 -8.71 -5.68 -7.22
CA LEU A 269 -9.89 -4.84 -7.00
C LEU A 269 -9.57 -3.37 -7.20
N VAL A 270 -10.60 -2.63 -7.62
CA VAL A 270 -10.67 -1.18 -7.49
C VAL A 270 -11.73 -0.88 -6.44
N LEU A 271 -11.35 -0.08 -5.46
CA LEU A 271 -12.29 0.57 -4.55
C LEU A 271 -12.40 2.03 -4.97
N HIS A 272 -13.62 2.54 -5.04
CA HIS A 272 -13.84 3.97 -5.18
C HIS A 272 -15.01 4.44 -4.31
N ALA A 273 -14.89 5.66 -3.80
CA ALA A 273 -15.92 6.28 -3.01
C ALA A 273 -16.67 7.35 -3.81
N SER A 274 -17.98 7.42 -3.60
CA SER A 274 -18.87 8.42 -4.18
C SER A 274 -19.92 8.82 -3.17
N LYS A 275 -20.36 10.10 -3.21
CA LYS A 275 -21.45 10.56 -2.34
C LYS A 275 -22.80 10.17 -2.92
N LEU A 276 -23.66 9.63 -2.07
CA LEU A 276 -25.06 9.38 -2.37
C LEU A 276 -25.89 10.51 -1.79
N ARG A 277 -26.74 11.11 -2.65
CA ARG A 277 -27.76 12.04 -2.22
C ARG A 277 -29.07 11.29 -2.01
N ALA A 278 -29.47 11.12 -0.77
CA ALA A 278 -30.79 10.59 -0.46
C ALA A 278 -31.83 11.71 -0.49
N GLN A 279 -33.09 11.35 -0.78
CA GLN A 279 -34.22 12.32 -0.75
C GLN A 279 -34.49 12.83 0.67
N ASP A 280 -34.09 12.09 1.70
CA ASP A 280 -34.34 12.33 3.12
C ASP A 280 -33.26 13.17 3.82
N SER A 281 -32.38 13.85 3.08
CA SER A 281 -31.32 14.74 3.60
C SER A 281 -30.15 14.07 4.35
N GLU A 282 -30.12 12.76 4.51
CA GLU A 282 -28.92 12.08 5.02
C GLU A 282 -27.95 11.80 3.88
N GLU A 283 -26.84 12.53 3.87
CA GLU A 283 -25.74 12.24 2.96
C GLU A 283 -25.04 10.96 3.39
N ARG A 284 -24.72 10.08 2.44
CA ARG A 284 -24.00 8.82 2.69
C ARG A 284 -22.87 8.65 1.70
N ILE A 285 -21.84 7.94 2.13
CA ILE A 285 -20.71 7.59 1.30
C ILE A 285 -20.91 6.17 0.80
N ALA A 286 -20.94 5.98 -0.52
CA ALA A 286 -20.90 4.68 -1.17
C ALA A 286 -19.46 4.30 -1.47
N VAL A 287 -18.96 3.21 -0.91
CA VAL A 287 -17.70 2.59 -1.32
C VAL A 287 -18.04 1.37 -2.17
N ILE A 288 -17.61 1.42 -3.43
CA ILE A 288 -17.90 0.41 -4.44
C ILE A 288 -16.65 -0.43 -4.65
N PHE A 289 -16.84 -1.75 -4.63
CA PHE A 289 -15.84 -2.77 -4.91
C PHE A 289 -16.09 -3.31 -6.29
N GLU A 290 -15.14 -3.16 -7.17
CA GLU A 290 -15.21 -3.71 -8.53
C GLU A 290 -13.93 -4.47 -8.84
N GLU A 291 -14.04 -5.55 -9.60
CA GLU A 291 -12.85 -6.20 -10.11
C GLU A 291 -12.15 -5.28 -11.10
N ALA A 292 -10.85 -5.12 -10.89
CA ALA A 292 -10.04 -4.21 -11.69
C ALA A 292 -9.90 -4.69 -13.13
N ARG A 293 -10.04 -3.78 -14.09
CA ARG A 293 -9.80 -4.06 -15.50
C ARG A 293 -8.29 -4.14 -15.78
N PRO A 294 -7.85 -4.91 -16.81
CA PRO A 294 -6.45 -5.00 -17.22
C PRO A 294 -5.75 -3.64 -17.38
N SER A 295 -6.44 -2.68 -17.98
CA SER A 295 -5.93 -1.32 -18.22
C SER A 295 -5.67 -0.52 -16.93
N GLU A 296 -6.34 -0.87 -15.85
CA GLU A 296 -6.20 -0.20 -14.55
C GLU A 296 -5.01 -0.74 -13.77
N ILE A 297 -4.70 -2.01 -13.95
CA ILE A 297 -3.64 -2.72 -13.20
C ILE A 297 -2.32 -2.76 -13.95
N ALA A 298 -2.33 -2.80 -15.28
CA ALA A 298 -1.10 -2.86 -16.07
C ALA A 298 -0.08 -1.76 -15.71
N PRO A 299 -0.45 -0.49 -15.48
CA PRO A 299 0.49 0.53 -15.04
C PRO A 299 1.12 0.23 -13.67
N LEU A 300 0.33 -0.30 -12.72
CA LEU A 300 0.81 -0.66 -11.40
C LEU A 300 1.80 -1.84 -11.46
N ILE A 301 1.49 -2.86 -12.24
CA ILE A 301 2.36 -4.03 -12.46
C ILE A 301 3.67 -3.57 -13.12
N VAL A 302 3.60 -2.72 -14.15
CA VAL A 302 4.79 -2.17 -14.82
C VAL A 302 5.67 -1.40 -13.83
N ASP A 303 5.08 -0.57 -12.97
CA ASP A 303 5.81 0.15 -11.92
C ASP A 303 6.42 -0.84 -10.90
N ALA A 304 5.71 -1.92 -10.57
CA ALA A 304 6.15 -2.95 -9.63
C ALA A 304 7.35 -3.78 -10.14
N TYR A 305 7.57 -3.88 -11.44
CA TYR A 305 8.79 -4.49 -12.02
C TYR A 305 10.04 -3.60 -11.93
N GLY A 306 9.94 -2.39 -11.43
CA GLY A 306 11.09 -1.47 -11.30
C GLY A 306 11.63 -0.97 -12.62
N LEU A 307 10.77 -0.85 -13.61
CA LEU A 307 11.14 -0.31 -14.91
C LEU A 307 11.46 1.18 -14.78
N THR A 308 12.48 1.63 -15.49
CA THR A 308 12.75 3.07 -15.63
C THR A 308 11.57 3.74 -16.33
N LYS A 309 11.47 5.06 -16.22
CA LYS A 309 10.42 5.83 -16.90
C LYS A 309 10.31 5.46 -18.38
N ARG A 310 11.46 5.37 -19.08
CA ARG A 310 11.51 5.06 -20.51
C ARG A 310 11.11 3.60 -20.81
N GLU A 311 11.55 2.66 -20.01
CA GLU A 311 11.15 1.26 -20.12
C GLU A 311 9.65 1.10 -19.85
N GLY A 312 9.12 1.81 -18.87
CA GLY A 312 7.68 1.82 -18.57
C GLY A 312 6.84 2.44 -19.71
N GLU A 313 7.31 3.52 -20.34
CA GLU A 313 6.67 4.10 -21.55
C GLU A 313 6.60 3.07 -22.68
N ILE A 314 7.74 2.42 -22.99
CA ILE A 314 7.83 1.39 -24.02
C ILE A 314 6.89 0.22 -23.69
N THR A 315 6.90 -0.26 -22.45
CA THR A 315 6.07 -1.39 -22.03
C THR A 315 4.58 -1.05 -22.19
N ARG A 316 4.14 0.15 -21.78
CA ARG A 316 2.74 0.57 -21.96
C ARG A 316 2.29 0.61 -23.41
N LEU A 317 3.17 1.09 -24.33
CA LEU A 317 2.87 1.09 -25.77
C LEU A 317 2.77 -0.35 -26.31
N VAL A 318 3.65 -1.24 -25.85
CA VAL A 318 3.61 -2.67 -26.20
C VAL A 318 2.32 -3.34 -25.73
N LEU A 319 1.88 -3.06 -24.51
CA LEU A 319 0.61 -3.58 -23.97
C LEU A 319 -0.61 -3.06 -24.73
N ARG A 320 -0.50 -1.88 -25.36
CA ARG A 320 -1.51 -1.36 -26.31
C ARG A 320 -1.44 -1.99 -27.71
N GLY A 321 -0.50 -2.90 -27.94
CA GLY A 321 -0.36 -3.63 -29.20
C GLY A 321 0.59 -3.02 -30.24
N LEU A 322 1.23 -1.86 -29.96
CA LEU A 322 2.10 -1.17 -30.94
C LEU A 322 3.32 -2.03 -31.31
N SER A 323 3.66 -2.09 -32.59
CA SER A 323 4.86 -2.72 -33.10
C SER A 323 6.14 -1.95 -32.69
N THR A 324 7.31 -2.54 -32.86
CA THR A 324 8.59 -1.88 -32.59
C THR A 324 8.78 -0.60 -33.42
N ALA A 325 8.30 -0.60 -34.66
CA ALA A 325 8.35 0.58 -35.55
C ALA A 325 7.43 1.71 -35.07
N GLU A 326 6.21 1.37 -34.65
CA GLU A 326 5.25 2.35 -34.10
C GLU A 326 5.74 2.92 -32.76
N VAL A 327 6.30 2.08 -31.87
CA VAL A 327 6.94 2.54 -30.61
C VAL A 327 8.11 3.48 -30.93
N SER A 328 8.91 3.16 -31.92
CA SER A 328 10.03 4.00 -32.39
C SER A 328 9.54 5.38 -32.86
N GLY A 329 8.46 5.41 -33.65
CA GLY A 329 7.83 6.64 -34.12
C GLY A 329 7.22 7.47 -33.00
N GLU A 330 6.42 6.83 -32.14
CA GLU A 330 5.74 7.49 -31.00
C GLU A 330 6.72 8.14 -30.00
N LEU A 331 7.82 7.47 -29.75
CA LEU A 331 8.83 7.91 -28.80
C LEU A 331 9.99 8.72 -29.42
N HIS A 332 9.98 8.93 -30.71
CA HIS A 332 11.04 9.64 -31.47
C HIS A 332 12.46 9.08 -31.21
N ILE A 333 12.59 7.74 -31.20
CA ILE A 333 13.87 7.02 -31.02
C ILE A 333 14.06 5.99 -32.13
N THR A 334 15.27 5.45 -32.30
CA THR A 334 15.50 4.42 -33.31
C THR A 334 14.93 3.06 -32.90
N SER A 335 14.57 2.23 -33.89
CA SER A 335 14.13 0.85 -33.61
C SER A 335 15.21 0.01 -32.91
N ASN A 336 16.50 0.33 -33.08
CA ASN A 336 17.58 -0.32 -32.35
C ASN A 336 17.56 0.07 -30.88
N THR A 337 17.35 1.33 -30.56
CA THR A 337 17.20 1.82 -29.18
C THR A 337 16.00 1.14 -28.51
N VAL A 338 14.87 0.95 -29.21
CA VAL A 338 13.72 0.21 -28.68
C VAL A 338 14.09 -1.23 -28.36
N ARG A 339 14.88 -1.92 -29.24
CA ARG A 339 15.33 -3.29 -28.98
C ARG A 339 16.28 -3.39 -27.79
N ASP A 340 17.14 -2.41 -27.55
CA ASP A 340 18.02 -2.39 -26.39
C ASP A 340 17.22 -2.21 -25.09
N HIS A 341 16.21 -1.35 -25.11
CA HIS A 341 15.26 -1.26 -23.99
C HIS A 341 14.49 -2.56 -23.76
N PHE A 342 14.10 -3.27 -24.82
CA PHE A 342 13.44 -4.58 -24.65
C PHE A 342 14.31 -5.60 -23.92
N LYS A 343 15.62 -5.64 -24.17
CA LYS A 343 16.52 -6.54 -23.43
C LYS A 343 16.48 -6.22 -21.94
N ALA A 344 16.63 -4.94 -21.58
CA ALA A 344 16.57 -4.53 -20.17
C ALA A 344 15.20 -4.78 -19.52
N ILE A 345 14.11 -4.57 -20.25
CA ILE A 345 12.75 -4.87 -19.80
C ILE A 345 12.60 -6.37 -19.58
N PHE A 346 13.01 -7.19 -20.53
CA PHE A 346 12.88 -8.65 -20.43
C PHE A 346 13.68 -9.22 -19.26
N ASP A 347 14.90 -8.72 -19.04
CA ASP A 347 15.73 -9.10 -17.89
C ASP A 347 15.05 -8.75 -16.55
N LYS A 348 14.45 -7.54 -16.44
CA LYS A 348 13.78 -7.08 -15.22
C LYS A 348 12.46 -7.78 -14.95
N VAL A 349 11.71 -8.11 -15.99
CA VAL A 349 10.41 -8.81 -15.88
C VAL A 349 10.58 -10.33 -15.79
N GLY A 350 11.74 -10.86 -16.16
CA GLY A 350 12.03 -12.30 -16.16
C GLY A 350 11.40 -13.03 -17.35
N VAL A 351 11.24 -12.35 -18.50
CA VAL A 351 10.67 -12.90 -19.74
C VAL A 351 11.69 -12.92 -20.87
N ARG A 352 11.40 -13.66 -21.93
CA ARG A 352 12.33 -13.84 -23.07
C ARG A 352 11.82 -13.22 -24.38
N SER A 353 10.57 -12.79 -24.39
CA SER A 353 9.94 -12.28 -25.62
C SER A 353 8.87 -11.24 -25.29
N ARG A 354 8.54 -10.43 -26.30
CA ARG A 354 7.42 -9.50 -26.24
C ARG A 354 6.10 -10.19 -25.96
N ARG A 355 5.86 -11.38 -26.53
CA ARG A 355 4.65 -12.18 -26.28
C ARG A 355 4.58 -12.61 -24.83
N GLU A 356 5.70 -13.07 -24.27
CA GLU A 356 5.79 -13.43 -22.85
C GLU A 356 5.59 -12.22 -21.95
N LEU A 357 6.14 -11.03 -22.30
CA LEU A 357 5.93 -9.78 -21.55
C LEU A 357 4.43 -9.45 -21.47
N VAL A 358 3.72 -9.48 -22.59
CA VAL A 358 2.29 -9.25 -22.63
C VAL A 358 1.57 -10.33 -21.82
N GLY A 359 1.90 -11.60 -22.04
CA GLY A 359 1.33 -12.73 -21.29
C GLY A 359 1.55 -12.62 -19.78
N GLN A 360 2.75 -12.25 -19.33
CA GLN A 360 3.09 -12.12 -17.92
C GLN A 360 2.26 -11.02 -17.22
N VAL A 361 2.11 -9.85 -17.87
CA VAL A 361 1.31 -8.76 -17.32
C VAL A 361 -0.17 -9.14 -17.25
N PHE A 362 -0.69 -9.81 -18.28
CA PHE A 362 -2.08 -10.26 -18.30
C PHE A 362 -2.31 -11.52 -17.46
N ALA A 363 -1.36 -12.47 -17.40
CA ALA A 363 -1.52 -13.68 -16.63
C ALA A 363 -1.69 -13.41 -15.12
N GLN A 364 -0.99 -12.41 -14.58
CA GLN A 364 -1.17 -12.02 -13.17
C GLN A 364 -2.58 -11.54 -12.84
N GLN A 365 -3.38 -11.20 -13.84
CA GLN A 365 -4.77 -10.82 -13.67
C GLN A 365 -5.75 -11.98 -13.93
N TYR A 366 -5.48 -12.80 -14.93
CA TYR A 366 -6.38 -13.90 -15.33
C TYR A 366 -6.07 -15.23 -14.65
N GLN A 367 -4.81 -15.44 -14.26
CA GLN A 367 -4.38 -16.70 -13.67
C GLN A 367 -5.13 -17.11 -12.40
N PRO A 368 -5.47 -16.21 -11.46
CA PRO A 368 -6.24 -16.58 -10.29
C PRO A 368 -7.64 -17.14 -10.62
N ARG A 369 -8.31 -16.58 -11.64
CA ARG A 369 -9.63 -17.04 -12.08
C ARG A 369 -9.55 -18.37 -12.82
N MET A 370 -8.59 -18.52 -13.72
CA MET A 370 -8.36 -19.78 -14.43
C MET A 370 -7.97 -20.91 -13.47
N ALA A 371 -7.17 -20.62 -12.45
CA ALA A 371 -6.81 -21.59 -11.42
C ALA A 371 -8.03 -22.00 -10.55
N ALA A 372 -9.02 -21.12 -10.44
CA ALA A 372 -10.30 -21.38 -9.77
C ALA A 372 -11.31 -22.12 -10.68
N GLY A 373 -10.93 -22.45 -11.93
CA GLY A 373 -11.77 -23.20 -12.86
C GLY A 373 -12.75 -22.37 -13.68
N HIS A 374 -12.62 -21.03 -13.66
CA HIS A 374 -13.42 -20.16 -14.53
C HIS A 374 -12.74 -20.04 -15.90
N GLU A 375 -13.48 -20.30 -16.96
CA GLU A 375 -13.07 -20.02 -18.34
C GLU A 375 -13.70 -18.71 -18.80
N PRO A 376 -12.96 -17.82 -19.48
CA PRO A 376 -13.57 -16.64 -20.09
C PRO A 376 -14.49 -17.06 -21.23
N ASP A 377 -15.61 -16.37 -21.37
CA ASP A 377 -16.50 -16.52 -22.52
C ASP A 377 -15.87 -15.98 -23.83
N ALA A 378 -16.60 -16.10 -24.94
CA ALA A 378 -16.13 -15.66 -26.25
C ALA A 378 -15.82 -14.17 -26.34
N ASP A 379 -16.40 -13.35 -25.45
CA ASP A 379 -16.19 -11.90 -25.35
C ASP A 379 -15.08 -11.54 -24.35
N GLY A 380 -14.47 -12.56 -23.69
CA GLY A 380 -13.38 -12.38 -22.71
C GLY A 380 -13.85 -12.06 -21.30
N TRP A 381 -15.14 -12.23 -21.00
CA TRP A 381 -15.69 -12.09 -19.66
C TRP A 381 -15.68 -13.44 -18.94
N PHE A 382 -15.44 -13.41 -17.64
CA PHE A 382 -15.63 -14.57 -16.79
C PHE A 382 -17.07 -14.52 -16.25
N THR A 383 -17.87 -15.47 -16.65
CA THR A 383 -19.22 -15.68 -16.12
C THR A 383 -19.20 -16.64 -14.93
#